data_37ee4a36381c72e25fc8918f4e623ce2
#
_entry.id   37ee4a36381c72e25fc8918f4e623ce2
#
_cell.length_a   1.000
_cell.length_b   1.000
_cell.length_c   1.000
_cell.angle_alpha   90.00
_cell.angle_beta   90.00
_cell.angle_gamma   90.00
#
_symmetry.space_group_name_H-M   'P 1'
#
loop_
_entity.id
_entity.type
_entity.pdbx_description
1 polymer ?
#
loop_
_entity_poly.entity_id
_entity_poly.type
_entity_poly.pdbx_seq_one_letter_code
_entity_poly.pdbx_strand_id
1 'polypeptide(L)'
;MLNELHIENIAVIERADITFTAGLNVLTGETGAGKSIVIDSIGAVLGERVSRELVRHGAEKGVVTAVFSMDGCEQWLADNEIDADDELILQRRITADGKTSCRICGVPVTAAQMKELAARLVDIHGQNDGRQLMDERRHLEYLDLFGNLGAELTAYSQEYGRYAAIKKEISRLSMDEIEKARLSDSLRYQIEELERAQLKSGEYDSVIARRDLLRNSEKLTEALDEAYNALNGGDENAVTFAQNAAYYTGRAAAIAPELEKPLAGINDAVFALSDAAELLRDFRESLDFSPEEYDQLESRASELSKLQRKYSRDEDGLIALLDENRKKLDDIEYADDRIAKLKRELEAQEKQTRKAAEALSKARHAAAEELQRRIVEELRGLSMPSVRFAVEFTPIESGCGFDRSGCDQIRFTMSANAGEELGRISRIASGGELSRIMLAMKNVFAENDPVQTMIFDEIDTGVSGVAAQRVGEKLFQVSLGKQVMCVTHLPQIAAMADSHYVIKKEERSGRTYPDVLPLDKEGRLRELARLHGGDNITELTLASAAEQIENAAKFKETVKKRP
;
A
#
# COMPACT_ATOMS: atom_id res chain seq x y z
N MET A 1 -5.30 16.14 -24.83
CA MET A 1 -6.03 15.71 -26.06
C MET A 1 -5.14 14.83 -26.93
N LEU A 2 -5.71 13.87 -27.70
CA LEU A 2 -4.97 13.06 -28.69
C LEU A 2 -4.75 13.90 -29.96
N ASN A 3 -3.50 14.21 -30.25
CA ASN A 3 -3.14 15.03 -31.43
C ASN A 3 -2.84 14.16 -32.64
N GLU A 4 -2.04 13.11 -32.47
CA GLU A 4 -1.60 12.25 -33.56
C GLU A 4 -1.63 10.77 -33.19
N LEU A 5 -1.92 9.92 -34.15
CA LEU A 5 -1.87 8.46 -34.02
C LEU A 5 -1.12 7.88 -35.24
N HIS A 6 0.01 7.24 -34.97
CA HIS A 6 0.81 6.54 -35.95
C HIS A 6 0.65 5.03 -35.78
N ILE A 7 0.23 4.34 -36.78
CA ILE A 7 0.00 2.90 -36.80
C ILE A 7 0.94 2.28 -37.85
N GLU A 8 1.71 1.27 -37.47
CA GLU A 8 2.61 0.55 -38.38
C GLU A 8 2.45 -0.97 -38.16
N ASN A 9 2.12 -1.69 -39.25
CA ASN A 9 1.98 -3.15 -39.27
C ASN A 9 0.98 -3.72 -38.25
N ILE A 10 -0.18 -3.12 -38.13
CA ILE A 10 -1.27 -3.57 -37.26
C ILE A 10 -2.43 -4.14 -38.10
N ALA A 11 -2.78 -5.40 -37.87
CA ALA A 11 -3.81 -6.14 -38.60
C ALA A 11 -3.69 -5.97 -40.13
N VAL A 12 -4.63 -5.31 -40.80
CA VAL A 12 -4.57 -5.03 -42.23
C VAL A 12 -3.90 -3.69 -42.56
N ILE A 13 -3.64 -2.84 -41.56
CA ILE A 13 -3.00 -1.52 -41.76
C ILE A 13 -1.48 -1.74 -41.85
N GLU A 14 -0.87 -1.32 -42.96
CA GLU A 14 0.59 -1.28 -43.09
C GLU A 14 1.17 -0.05 -42.43
N ARG A 15 0.61 1.12 -42.78
CA ARG A 15 0.94 2.41 -42.20
C ARG A 15 -0.25 3.35 -42.28
N ALA A 16 -0.53 4.05 -41.17
CA ALA A 16 -1.48 5.13 -41.11
C ALA A 16 -0.97 6.23 -40.19
N ASP A 17 -1.01 7.46 -40.66
CA ASP A 17 -0.67 8.65 -39.88
C ASP A 17 -1.93 9.52 -39.82
N ILE A 18 -2.53 9.68 -38.62
CA ILE A 18 -3.82 10.35 -38.45
C ILE A 18 -3.61 11.51 -37.47
N THR A 19 -3.94 12.73 -37.94
CA THR A 19 -3.94 13.91 -37.08
C THR A 19 -5.37 14.25 -36.68
N PHE A 20 -5.66 14.36 -35.40
CA PHE A 20 -6.97 14.68 -34.86
C PHE A 20 -7.04 16.16 -34.45
N THR A 21 -8.25 16.69 -34.44
CA THR A 21 -8.50 18.08 -34.03
C THR A 21 -9.33 18.11 -32.73
N ALA A 22 -9.40 19.26 -32.09
CA ALA A 22 -10.38 19.51 -31.03
C ALA A 22 -11.81 19.40 -31.62
N GLY A 23 -12.81 19.15 -30.76
CA GLY A 23 -14.20 18.99 -31.18
C GLY A 23 -14.54 17.56 -31.61
N LEU A 24 -15.53 17.40 -32.48
CA LEU A 24 -16.08 16.12 -32.89
C LEU A 24 -15.36 15.58 -34.14
N ASN A 25 -14.55 14.55 -33.95
CA ASN A 25 -13.85 13.78 -35.01
C ASN A 25 -14.66 12.52 -35.31
N VAL A 26 -15.09 12.36 -36.55
CA VAL A 26 -15.89 11.21 -36.98
C VAL A 26 -15.12 10.38 -38.01
N LEU A 27 -15.11 9.07 -37.82
CA LEU A 27 -14.52 8.09 -38.71
C LEU A 27 -15.65 7.28 -39.39
N THR A 28 -15.72 7.32 -40.71
CA THR A 28 -16.62 6.49 -41.50
C THR A 28 -15.84 5.53 -42.40
N GLY A 29 -16.52 4.62 -43.05
CA GLY A 29 -15.92 3.66 -43.98
C GLY A 29 -16.74 2.38 -44.06
N GLU A 30 -16.35 1.47 -44.94
CA GLU A 30 -17.03 0.18 -45.09
C GLU A 30 -16.86 -0.72 -43.84
N THR A 31 -17.84 -1.61 -43.61
CA THR A 31 -17.73 -2.67 -42.63
C THR A 31 -16.54 -3.57 -42.94
N GLY A 32 -15.68 -3.83 -41.91
CA GLY A 32 -14.44 -4.57 -42.12
C GLY A 32 -13.29 -3.80 -42.78
N ALA A 33 -13.45 -2.47 -42.98
CA ALA A 33 -12.43 -1.62 -43.59
C ALA A 33 -11.31 -1.16 -42.64
N GLY A 34 -11.32 -1.59 -41.38
CA GLY A 34 -10.30 -1.21 -40.42
C GLY A 34 -10.74 -0.16 -39.39
N LYS A 35 -12.03 0.19 -39.32
CA LYS A 35 -12.55 1.12 -38.29
C LYS A 35 -12.22 0.66 -36.88
N SER A 36 -12.58 -0.57 -36.53
CA SER A 36 -12.27 -1.16 -35.24
C SER A 36 -10.76 -1.29 -35.00
N ILE A 37 -9.95 -1.47 -36.08
CA ILE A 37 -8.50 -1.56 -35.96
C ILE A 37 -7.87 -0.24 -35.47
N VAL A 38 -8.43 0.91 -35.87
CA VAL A 38 -7.98 2.21 -35.36
C VAL A 38 -8.25 2.29 -33.84
N ILE A 39 -9.45 1.88 -33.39
CA ILE A 39 -9.80 1.85 -31.95
C ILE A 39 -8.95 0.83 -31.22
N ASP A 40 -8.78 -0.39 -31.77
CA ASP A 40 -7.91 -1.42 -31.19
C ASP A 40 -6.46 -0.95 -31.07
N SER A 41 -5.98 -0.15 -32.05
CA SER A 41 -4.65 0.45 -32.02
C SER A 41 -4.54 1.48 -30.87
N ILE A 42 -5.57 2.32 -30.70
CA ILE A 42 -5.62 3.25 -29.56
C ILE A 42 -5.66 2.47 -28.24
N GLY A 43 -6.51 1.47 -28.09
CA GLY A 43 -6.55 0.61 -26.91
C GLY A 43 -5.18 -0.06 -26.62
N ALA A 44 -4.52 -0.53 -27.68
CA ALA A 44 -3.19 -1.14 -27.57
C ALA A 44 -2.16 -0.16 -27.01
N VAL A 45 -2.08 1.08 -27.51
CA VAL A 45 -1.11 2.09 -27.04
C VAL A 45 -1.48 2.61 -25.63
N LEU A 46 -2.75 2.54 -25.24
CA LEU A 46 -3.22 2.87 -23.89
C LEU A 46 -3.00 1.75 -22.85
N GLY A 47 -2.33 0.67 -23.23
CA GLY A 47 -1.94 -0.38 -22.27
C GLY A 47 -2.93 -1.53 -22.15
N GLU A 48 -3.91 -1.65 -23.02
CA GLU A 48 -4.83 -2.78 -23.04
C GLU A 48 -4.13 -4.10 -23.39
N ARG A 49 -4.85 -5.21 -23.12
CA ARG A 49 -4.35 -6.54 -23.46
C ARG A 49 -4.36 -6.73 -24.98
N VAL A 50 -3.21 -7.02 -25.54
CA VAL A 50 -3.05 -7.25 -26.97
C VAL A 50 -2.65 -8.70 -27.23
N SER A 51 -3.16 -9.29 -28.33
CA SER A 51 -2.72 -10.58 -28.83
C SER A 51 -1.72 -10.41 -29.97
N ARG A 52 -0.93 -11.45 -30.26
CA ARG A 52 -0.03 -11.49 -31.41
C ARG A 52 -0.78 -11.36 -32.75
N GLU A 53 -2.07 -11.67 -32.77
CA GLU A 53 -2.93 -11.58 -33.94
C GLU A 53 -3.15 -10.13 -34.41
N LEU A 54 -2.87 -9.16 -33.54
CA LEU A 54 -2.90 -7.75 -33.90
C LEU A 54 -1.73 -7.35 -34.81
N VAL A 55 -0.64 -8.14 -34.84
CA VAL A 55 0.48 -7.88 -35.77
C VAL A 55 0.10 -8.33 -37.17
N ARG A 56 0.37 -7.48 -38.17
CA ARG A 56 0.10 -7.75 -39.58
C ARG A 56 0.77 -9.05 -40.00
N HIS A 57 0.03 -9.90 -40.73
CA HIS A 57 0.54 -11.15 -41.24
C HIS A 57 1.77 -10.94 -42.15
N GLY A 58 2.87 -11.57 -41.81
CA GLY A 58 4.16 -11.46 -42.49
C GLY A 58 5.05 -10.32 -42.01
N ALA A 59 4.63 -9.51 -41.06
CA ALA A 59 5.47 -8.52 -40.39
C ALA A 59 6.11 -9.11 -39.12
N GLU A 60 7.35 -8.70 -38.83
CA GLU A 60 8.07 -9.12 -37.61
C GLU A 60 7.54 -8.41 -36.36
N LYS A 61 7.01 -7.20 -36.53
CA LYS A 61 6.50 -6.35 -35.44
C LYS A 61 5.42 -5.41 -35.93
N GLY A 62 4.51 -5.04 -35.03
CA GLY A 62 3.62 -3.90 -35.16
C GLY A 62 3.98 -2.82 -34.15
N VAL A 63 3.78 -1.56 -34.51
CA VAL A 63 4.04 -0.40 -33.64
C VAL A 63 2.86 0.54 -33.70
N VAL A 64 2.43 1.01 -32.52
CA VAL A 64 1.47 2.11 -32.40
C VAL A 64 2.11 3.19 -31.55
N THR A 65 2.04 4.43 -32.05
CA THR A 65 2.49 5.63 -31.33
C THR A 65 1.34 6.63 -31.27
N ALA A 66 1.03 7.15 -30.11
CA ALA A 66 0.04 8.19 -29.88
C ALA A 66 0.71 9.41 -29.24
N VAL A 67 0.39 10.59 -29.75
CA VAL A 67 0.89 11.88 -29.26
C VAL A 67 -0.25 12.64 -28.63
N PHE A 68 -0.09 13.02 -27.38
CA PHE A 68 -1.07 13.76 -26.59
C PHE A 68 -0.54 15.12 -26.16
N SER A 69 -1.45 16.07 -25.88
CA SER A 69 -1.13 17.25 -25.11
C SER A 69 -0.88 16.88 -23.62
N MET A 70 -0.02 17.64 -22.96
CA MET A 70 0.45 17.37 -21.59
C MET A 70 -0.57 17.60 -20.47
N ASP A 71 -1.74 18.15 -20.76
CA ASP A 71 -2.71 18.61 -19.76
C ASP A 71 -3.08 17.54 -18.72
N GLY A 72 -2.80 17.83 -17.44
CA GLY A 72 -3.25 17.04 -16.28
C GLY A 72 -2.43 15.76 -15.97
N CYS A 73 -1.27 15.60 -16.60
CA CYS A 73 -0.39 14.43 -16.39
C CYS A 73 0.94 14.76 -15.69
N GLU A 74 1.23 16.02 -15.45
CA GLU A 74 2.52 16.52 -14.99
C GLU A 74 2.95 15.88 -13.67
N GLN A 75 2.05 15.80 -12.70
CA GLN A 75 2.34 15.19 -11.40
C GLN A 75 2.64 13.70 -11.52
N TRP A 76 1.86 12.97 -12.34
CA TRP A 76 2.07 11.53 -12.53
C TRP A 76 3.43 11.25 -13.20
N LEU A 77 3.82 12.06 -14.17
CA LEU A 77 5.11 11.96 -14.86
C LEU A 77 6.26 12.21 -13.88
N ALA A 78 6.15 13.25 -13.06
CA ALA A 78 7.15 13.55 -12.01
C ALA A 78 7.27 12.42 -10.98
N ASP A 79 6.15 11.85 -10.52
CA ASP A 79 6.13 10.74 -9.56
C ASP A 79 6.76 9.44 -10.13
N ASN A 80 6.79 9.30 -11.47
CA ASN A 80 7.39 8.16 -12.17
C ASN A 80 8.76 8.48 -12.81
N GLU A 81 9.35 9.64 -12.52
CA GLU A 81 10.67 10.08 -13.03
C GLU A 81 10.75 10.07 -14.57
N ILE A 82 9.67 10.49 -15.25
CA ILE A 82 9.59 10.59 -16.71
C ILE A 82 9.60 12.05 -17.13
N ASP A 83 10.65 12.44 -17.83
CA ASP A 83 10.73 13.77 -18.45
C ASP A 83 9.93 13.80 -19.76
N ALA A 84 9.10 14.81 -19.93
CA ALA A 84 8.37 15.08 -21.14
C ALA A 84 8.45 16.58 -21.45
N ASP A 85 8.65 16.88 -22.73
CA ASP A 85 8.63 18.25 -23.23
C ASP A 85 7.16 18.74 -23.37
N ASP A 86 6.81 19.46 -24.45
CA ASP A 86 5.45 19.97 -24.69
C ASP A 86 4.44 18.88 -25.09
N GLU A 87 4.89 17.69 -25.46
CA GLU A 87 4.07 16.60 -25.95
C GLU A 87 4.33 15.30 -25.19
N LEU A 88 3.25 14.55 -24.92
CA LEU A 88 3.30 13.26 -24.28
C LEU A 88 3.20 12.14 -25.33
N ILE A 89 4.29 11.41 -25.53
CA ILE A 89 4.38 10.36 -26.55
C ILE A 89 4.25 9.00 -25.89
N LEU A 90 3.18 8.26 -26.22
CA LEU A 90 2.99 6.87 -25.82
C LEU A 90 3.32 5.96 -27.00
N GLN A 91 4.08 4.89 -26.78
CA GLN A 91 4.43 3.93 -27.81
C GLN A 91 4.24 2.50 -27.32
N ARG A 92 3.56 1.68 -28.13
CA ARG A 92 3.44 0.24 -27.95
C ARG A 92 4.05 -0.50 -29.12
N ARG A 93 4.95 -1.43 -28.83
CA ARG A 93 5.50 -2.36 -29.83
C ARG A 93 5.02 -3.77 -29.49
N ILE A 94 4.60 -4.51 -30.51
CA ILE A 94 4.13 -5.90 -30.41
C ILE A 94 4.92 -6.70 -31.43
N THR A 95 5.54 -7.80 -31.04
CA THR A 95 6.30 -8.67 -31.96
C THR A 95 5.47 -9.89 -32.37
N ALA A 96 5.77 -10.50 -33.48
CA ALA A 96 5.06 -11.68 -34.02
C ALA A 96 5.11 -12.89 -33.05
N ASP A 97 6.10 -12.97 -32.16
CA ASP A 97 6.21 -13.97 -31.09
C ASP A 97 5.36 -13.64 -29.84
N GLY A 98 4.63 -12.52 -29.87
CA GLY A 98 3.71 -12.10 -28.79
C GLY A 98 4.34 -11.29 -27.66
N LYS A 99 5.65 -10.95 -27.74
CA LYS A 99 6.24 -10.04 -26.77
C LYS A 99 5.80 -8.61 -27.01
N THR A 100 5.63 -7.87 -25.91
CA THR A 100 5.20 -6.47 -25.98
C THR A 100 6.12 -5.57 -25.18
N SER A 101 6.33 -4.35 -25.66
CA SER A 101 7.04 -3.31 -24.92
C SER A 101 6.29 -2.00 -24.98
N CYS A 102 6.27 -1.27 -23.88
CA CYS A 102 5.65 0.05 -23.73
C CYS A 102 6.72 1.10 -23.48
N ARG A 103 6.52 2.29 -24.01
CA ARG A 103 7.36 3.46 -23.73
C ARG A 103 6.51 4.70 -23.56
N ILE A 104 6.91 5.57 -22.65
CA ILE A 104 6.35 6.91 -22.45
C ILE A 104 7.52 7.88 -22.64
N CYS A 105 7.42 8.79 -23.62
CA CYS A 105 8.50 9.74 -23.98
C CYS A 105 9.87 9.06 -24.11
N GLY A 106 9.90 7.85 -24.73
CA GLY A 106 11.12 7.07 -24.91
C GLY A 106 11.53 6.20 -23.71
N VAL A 107 11.03 6.46 -22.51
CA VAL A 107 11.33 5.71 -21.28
C VAL A 107 10.55 4.39 -21.27
N PRO A 108 11.18 3.24 -21.07
CA PRO A 108 10.50 1.95 -20.95
C PRO A 108 9.63 1.89 -19.69
N VAL A 109 8.37 1.49 -19.85
CA VAL A 109 7.40 1.35 -18.74
C VAL A 109 6.69 0.01 -18.81
N THR A 110 6.01 -0.37 -17.72
CA THR A 110 5.12 -1.54 -17.71
C THR A 110 3.78 -1.21 -18.36
N ALA A 111 3.05 -2.23 -18.83
CA ALA A 111 1.69 -2.05 -19.35
C ALA A 111 0.73 -1.51 -18.27
N ALA A 112 0.99 -1.81 -16.99
CA ALA A 112 0.19 -1.31 -15.88
C ALA A 112 0.37 0.21 -15.68
N GLN A 113 1.61 0.71 -15.69
CA GLN A 113 1.91 2.14 -15.64
C GLN A 113 1.35 2.89 -16.85
N MET A 114 1.47 2.30 -18.05
CA MET A 114 0.87 2.89 -19.25
C MET A 114 -0.65 3.00 -19.13
N LYS A 115 -1.32 1.96 -18.61
CA LYS A 115 -2.77 1.97 -18.40
C LYS A 115 -3.21 2.97 -17.33
N GLU A 116 -2.42 3.16 -16.29
CA GLU A 116 -2.68 4.14 -15.24
C GLU A 116 -2.63 5.57 -15.78
N LEU A 117 -1.61 5.90 -16.57
CA LEU A 117 -1.51 7.18 -17.25
C LEU A 117 -2.65 7.36 -18.27
N ALA A 118 -2.91 6.34 -19.07
CA ALA A 118 -3.94 6.35 -20.12
C ALA A 118 -5.34 6.67 -19.57
N ALA A 119 -5.66 6.19 -18.37
CA ALA A 119 -6.94 6.47 -17.70
C ALA A 119 -7.17 7.96 -17.39
N ARG A 120 -6.11 8.78 -17.44
CA ARG A 120 -6.18 10.25 -17.27
C ARG A 120 -6.28 10.99 -18.61
N LEU A 121 -5.94 10.32 -19.72
CA LEU A 121 -5.86 10.93 -21.04
C LEU A 121 -7.09 10.67 -21.89
N VAL A 122 -7.57 9.42 -21.89
CA VAL A 122 -8.62 8.95 -22.81
C VAL A 122 -9.61 8.06 -22.09
N ASP A 123 -10.90 8.28 -22.38
CA ASP A 123 -11.98 7.37 -22.00
C ASP A 123 -12.58 6.76 -23.29
N ILE A 124 -12.42 5.43 -23.45
CA ILE A 124 -12.92 4.70 -24.63
C ILE A 124 -14.26 4.06 -24.27
N HIS A 125 -15.28 4.26 -25.12
CA HIS A 125 -16.62 3.71 -24.96
C HIS A 125 -16.96 2.79 -26.14
N GLY A 126 -16.81 1.47 -25.94
CA GLY A 126 -17.06 0.44 -26.94
C GLY A 126 -17.62 -0.85 -26.32
N GLN A 127 -17.65 -1.94 -27.10
CA GLN A 127 -18.22 -3.24 -26.69
C GLN A 127 -17.72 -3.78 -25.35
N ASN A 128 -16.54 -3.34 -24.87
CA ASN A 128 -15.92 -3.82 -23.64
C ASN A 128 -16.01 -2.85 -22.46
N ASP A 129 -16.35 -1.57 -22.67
CA ASP A 129 -16.23 -0.52 -21.66
C ASP A 129 -17.52 -0.18 -20.90
N GLY A 130 -18.65 -0.64 -21.37
CA GLY A 130 -19.88 -0.64 -20.55
C GLY A 130 -19.68 -1.30 -19.18
N ARG A 131 -18.61 -2.06 -19.03
CA ARG A 131 -18.25 -2.75 -17.78
C ARG A 131 -17.89 -1.81 -16.62
N GLN A 132 -17.29 -0.63 -16.86
CA GLN A 132 -16.88 0.27 -15.79
C GLN A 132 -18.08 0.94 -15.12
N LEU A 133 -19.04 1.41 -15.90
CA LEU A 133 -20.25 2.01 -15.38
C LEU A 133 -21.23 0.95 -14.82
N MET A 134 -21.08 -0.30 -15.26
CA MET A 134 -21.81 -1.44 -14.71
C MET A 134 -21.18 -2.02 -13.45
N ASP A 135 -19.95 -1.62 -13.11
CA ASP A 135 -19.31 -2.02 -11.86
C ASP A 135 -19.91 -1.23 -10.69
N GLU A 136 -20.80 -1.87 -9.96
CA GLU A 136 -21.51 -1.28 -8.82
C GLU A 136 -20.55 -0.68 -7.77
N ARG A 137 -19.30 -1.15 -7.70
CA ARG A 137 -18.27 -0.63 -6.79
C ARG A 137 -17.85 0.80 -7.12
N ARG A 138 -18.04 1.24 -8.36
CA ARG A 138 -17.68 2.57 -8.83
C ARG A 138 -18.84 3.57 -8.80
N HIS A 139 -20.07 3.11 -8.55
CA HIS A 139 -21.24 4.00 -8.54
C HIS A 139 -21.11 5.12 -7.50
N LEU A 140 -20.49 4.81 -6.35
CA LEU A 140 -20.21 5.80 -5.31
C LEU A 140 -19.25 6.90 -5.82
N GLU A 141 -18.16 6.49 -6.49
CA GLU A 141 -17.17 7.41 -7.06
C GLU A 141 -17.81 8.33 -8.11
N TYR A 142 -18.67 7.77 -8.98
CA TYR A 142 -19.39 8.57 -9.99
C TYR A 142 -20.34 9.59 -9.36
N LEU A 143 -21.05 9.22 -8.28
CA LEU A 143 -21.91 10.15 -7.60
C LEU A 143 -21.12 11.27 -6.90
N ASP A 144 -20.03 10.91 -6.21
CA ASP A 144 -19.17 11.87 -5.53
C ASP A 144 -18.52 12.85 -6.53
N LEU A 145 -18.09 12.36 -7.70
CA LEU A 145 -17.57 13.18 -8.81
C LEU A 145 -18.65 14.12 -9.36
N PHE A 146 -19.85 13.60 -9.64
CA PHE A 146 -20.97 14.40 -10.15
C PHE A 146 -21.37 15.51 -9.17
N GLY A 147 -21.47 15.19 -7.90
CA GLY A 147 -21.81 16.14 -6.85
C GLY A 147 -20.70 17.11 -6.48
N ASN A 148 -19.49 16.94 -7.04
CA ASN A 148 -18.29 17.69 -6.67
C ASN A 148 -18.05 17.69 -5.15
N LEU A 149 -18.20 16.51 -4.51
CA LEU A 149 -18.17 16.33 -3.06
C LEU A 149 -16.75 16.24 -2.46
N GLY A 150 -15.74 16.78 -3.14
CA GLY A 150 -14.35 16.70 -2.72
C GLY A 150 -14.06 17.30 -1.34
N ALA A 151 -14.77 18.37 -0.97
CA ALA A 151 -14.61 19.02 0.33
C ALA A 151 -15.18 18.14 1.47
N GLU A 152 -16.39 17.59 1.29
CA GLU A 152 -17.06 16.71 2.24
C GLU A 152 -16.30 15.38 2.41
N LEU A 153 -15.79 14.82 1.31
CA LEU A 153 -14.94 13.63 1.31
C LEU A 153 -13.65 13.86 2.08
N THR A 154 -13.02 15.02 1.88
CA THR A 154 -11.78 15.38 2.59
C THR A 154 -12.04 15.53 4.08
N ALA A 155 -13.10 16.23 4.45
CA ALA A 155 -13.50 16.40 5.85
C ALA A 155 -13.81 15.05 6.53
N TYR A 156 -14.55 14.17 5.85
CA TYR A 156 -14.83 12.83 6.35
C TYR A 156 -13.56 11.99 6.48
N SER A 157 -12.71 11.99 5.45
CA SER A 157 -11.46 11.20 5.41
C SER A 157 -10.51 11.57 6.55
N GLN A 158 -10.44 12.86 6.93
CA GLN A 158 -9.64 13.31 8.07
C GLN A 158 -10.15 12.73 9.39
N GLU A 159 -11.47 12.79 9.62
CA GLU A 159 -12.07 12.27 10.85
C GLU A 159 -12.00 10.74 10.92
N TYR A 160 -12.24 10.05 9.80
CA TYR A 160 -12.07 8.61 9.71
C TYR A 160 -10.62 8.18 9.90
N GLY A 161 -9.66 8.92 9.35
CA GLY A 161 -8.24 8.67 9.55
C GLY A 161 -7.83 8.70 11.01
N ARG A 162 -8.33 9.70 11.79
CA ARG A 162 -8.12 9.79 13.25
C ARG A 162 -8.75 8.61 13.98
N TYR A 163 -9.99 8.27 13.66
CA TYR A 163 -10.68 7.12 14.22
C TYR A 163 -9.91 5.81 13.97
N ALA A 164 -9.49 5.58 12.72
CA ALA A 164 -8.75 4.38 12.33
C ALA A 164 -7.38 4.30 13.02
N ALA A 165 -6.70 5.44 13.19
CA ALA A 165 -5.41 5.50 13.89
C ALA A 165 -5.55 5.11 15.37
N ILE A 166 -6.54 5.66 16.09
CA ILE A 166 -6.82 5.32 17.49
C ILE A 166 -7.17 3.83 17.60
N LYS A 167 -8.03 3.31 16.75
CA LYS A 167 -8.41 1.89 16.73
C LYS A 167 -7.22 0.97 16.50
N LYS A 168 -6.33 1.35 15.57
CA LYS A 168 -5.09 0.61 15.30
C LYS A 168 -4.13 0.64 16.49
N GLU A 169 -4.01 1.77 17.19
CA GLU A 169 -3.17 1.90 18.38
C GLU A 169 -3.70 1.03 19.52
N ILE A 170 -5.01 1.04 19.79
CA ILE A 170 -5.65 0.13 20.76
C ILE A 170 -5.36 -1.33 20.39
N SER A 171 -5.55 -1.71 19.13
CA SER A 171 -5.28 -3.09 18.69
C SER A 171 -3.81 -3.50 18.88
N ARG A 172 -2.87 -2.57 18.68
CA ARG A 172 -1.43 -2.81 18.88
C ARG A 172 -1.08 -3.01 20.36
N LEU A 173 -1.72 -2.26 21.27
CA LEU A 173 -1.48 -2.34 22.70
C LEU A 173 -2.29 -3.46 23.39
N SER A 174 -3.35 -3.93 22.76
CA SER A 174 -4.19 -5.00 23.29
C SER A 174 -3.51 -6.35 23.11
N MET A 175 -3.10 -6.97 24.20
CA MET A 175 -2.79 -8.40 24.26
C MET A 175 -4.07 -9.18 24.59
N ASP A 176 -4.06 -10.48 24.31
CA ASP A 176 -5.10 -11.37 24.81
C ASP A 176 -5.11 -11.30 26.36
N GLU A 177 -6.26 -11.02 26.96
CA GLU A 177 -6.39 -10.85 28.41
C GLU A 177 -5.88 -12.07 29.19
N ILE A 178 -6.06 -13.29 28.65
CA ILE A 178 -5.58 -14.53 29.26
C ILE A 178 -4.04 -14.59 29.23
N GLU A 179 -3.45 -14.26 28.09
CA GLU A 179 -1.99 -14.26 27.94
C GLU A 179 -1.35 -13.16 28.79
N LYS A 180 -1.97 -11.99 28.84
CA LYS A 180 -1.57 -10.87 29.66
C LYS A 180 -1.61 -11.21 31.17
N ALA A 181 -2.73 -11.78 31.66
CA ALA A 181 -2.84 -12.20 33.06
C ALA A 181 -1.76 -13.21 33.43
N ARG A 182 -1.54 -14.24 32.59
CA ARG A 182 -0.47 -15.23 32.80
C ARG A 182 0.92 -14.60 32.84
N LEU A 183 1.19 -13.66 31.95
CA LEU A 183 2.49 -12.97 31.90
C LEU A 183 2.68 -12.09 33.13
N SER A 184 1.69 -11.31 33.53
CA SER A 184 1.73 -10.45 34.71
C SER A 184 1.92 -11.26 35.99
N ASP A 185 1.16 -12.36 36.18
CA ASP A 185 1.29 -13.23 37.33
C ASP A 185 2.69 -13.89 37.40
N SER A 186 3.19 -14.33 36.24
CA SER A 186 4.54 -14.89 36.17
C SER A 186 5.61 -13.86 36.50
N LEU A 187 5.50 -12.64 35.99
CA LEU A 187 6.45 -11.56 36.28
C LEU A 187 6.41 -11.15 37.74
N ARG A 188 5.22 -10.98 38.31
CA ARG A 188 5.07 -10.66 39.75
C ARG A 188 5.67 -11.72 40.63
N TYR A 189 5.43 -13.00 40.34
CA TYR A 189 6.05 -14.10 41.08
C TYR A 189 7.58 -14.07 41.00
N GLN A 190 8.14 -13.87 39.82
CA GLN A 190 9.60 -13.81 39.64
C GLN A 190 10.22 -12.60 40.35
N ILE A 191 9.55 -11.43 40.25
CA ILE A 191 10.00 -10.22 40.96
C ILE A 191 10.01 -10.46 42.46
N GLU A 192 8.90 -10.97 43.03
CA GLU A 192 8.81 -11.23 44.48
C GLU A 192 9.86 -12.24 44.96
N GLU A 193 10.11 -13.31 44.20
CA GLU A 193 11.13 -14.32 44.54
C GLU A 193 12.55 -13.71 44.52
N LEU A 194 12.89 -12.92 43.51
CA LEU A 194 14.21 -12.31 43.36
C LEU A 194 14.42 -11.16 44.37
N GLU A 195 13.39 -10.37 44.68
CA GLU A 195 13.43 -9.33 45.70
C GLU A 195 13.62 -9.92 47.09
N ARG A 196 12.92 -11.02 47.43
CA ARG A 196 13.08 -11.73 48.71
C ARG A 196 14.48 -12.24 48.86
N ALA A 197 15.13 -12.66 47.80
CA ALA A 197 16.49 -13.16 47.84
C ALA A 197 17.56 -12.09 48.15
N GLN A 198 17.26 -10.79 47.99
CA GLN A 198 18.16 -9.66 48.27
C GLN A 198 19.57 -9.86 47.71
N LEU A 199 19.64 -10.20 46.43
CA LEU A 199 20.87 -10.55 45.73
C LEU A 199 21.89 -9.41 45.74
N LYS A 200 23.18 -9.76 45.91
CA LYS A 200 24.31 -8.84 45.80
C LYS A 200 25.31 -9.40 44.80
N SER A 201 25.89 -8.50 44.00
CA SER A 201 26.93 -8.87 43.03
C SER A 201 28.11 -9.55 43.72
N GLY A 202 28.56 -10.72 43.20
CA GLY A 202 29.69 -11.49 43.71
C GLY A 202 29.47 -12.15 45.07
N GLU A 203 28.22 -12.20 45.56
CA GLU A 203 27.90 -12.77 46.88
C GLU A 203 28.17 -14.27 46.90
N TYR A 204 27.84 -15.02 45.84
CA TYR A 204 28.03 -16.47 45.81
C TYR A 204 29.49 -16.87 46.01
N ASP A 205 30.39 -16.25 45.24
CA ASP A 205 31.82 -16.55 45.36
C ASP A 205 32.37 -16.24 46.75
N SER A 206 31.96 -15.12 47.33
CA SER A 206 32.36 -14.75 48.70
C SER A 206 31.80 -15.71 49.75
N VAL A 207 30.54 -16.13 49.62
CA VAL A 207 29.90 -17.10 50.52
C VAL A 207 30.55 -18.47 50.40
N ILE A 208 30.84 -18.94 49.19
CA ILE A 208 31.54 -20.22 48.96
C ILE A 208 32.96 -20.18 49.54
N ALA A 209 33.73 -19.13 49.27
CA ALA A 209 35.08 -18.99 49.79
C ALA A 209 35.10 -19.01 51.34
N ARG A 210 34.18 -18.27 51.97
CA ARG A 210 34.08 -18.24 53.43
C ARG A 210 33.60 -19.58 54.01
N ARG A 211 32.61 -20.22 53.39
CA ARG A 211 32.13 -21.56 53.79
C ARG A 211 33.23 -22.61 53.71
N ASP A 212 34.00 -22.63 52.60
CA ASP A 212 35.06 -23.61 52.36
C ASP A 212 36.24 -23.40 53.33
N LEU A 213 36.53 -22.13 53.69
CA LEU A 213 37.47 -21.82 54.76
C LEU A 213 37.00 -22.42 56.10
N LEU A 214 35.74 -22.18 56.48
CA LEU A 214 35.17 -22.70 57.73
C LEU A 214 35.09 -24.24 57.77
N ARG A 215 34.69 -24.86 56.63
CA ARG A 215 34.64 -26.32 56.48
C ARG A 215 36.02 -26.99 56.72
N ASN A 216 37.06 -26.32 56.28
CA ASN A 216 38.43 -26.83 56.48
C ASN A 216 39.10 -26.34 57.76
N SER A 217 38.41 -25.48 58.53
CA SER A 217 38.99 -24.86 59.74
C SER A 217 39.44 -25.87 60.79
N GLU A 218 38.67 -26.95 60.98
CA GLU A 218 39.05 -28.01 61.97
C GLU A 218 40.40 -28.66 61.62
N LYS A 219 40.54 -29.09 60.33
CA LYS A 219 41.81 -29.68 59.87
C LYS A 219 42.97 -28.68 59.86
N LEU A 220 42.62 -27.41 59.51
CA LEU A 220 43.61 -26.33 59.51
C LEU A 220 44.08 -26.02 60.97
N THR A 221 43.14 -25.96 61.93
CA THR A 221 43.45 -25.77 63.35
C THR A 221 44.29 -26.92 63.88
N GLU A 222 43.92 -28.16 63.55
CA GLU A 222 44.70 -29.35 63.97
C GLU A 222 46.13 -29.28 63.40
N ALA A 223 46.30 -28.98 62.11
CA ALA A 223 47.64 -28.87 61.50
C ALA A 223 48.45 -27.69 62.07
N LEU A 224 47.78 -26.55 62.35
CA LEU A 224 48.42 -25.39 62.97
C LEU A 224 48.84 -25.69 64.45
N ASP A 225 47.98 -26.40 65.15
CA ASP A 225 48.33 -26.84 66.56
C ASP A 225 49.50 -27.78 66.55
N GLU A 226 49.56 -28.78 65.70
CA GLU A 226 50.70 -29.67 65.57
C GLU A 226 51.97 -28.88 65.15
N ALA A 227 51.91 -27.98 64.21
CA ALA A 227 53.02 -27.15 63.77
C ALA A 227 53.50 -26.21 64.88
N TYR A 228 52.56 -25.52 65.57
CA TYR A 228 52.90 -24.67 66.72
C TYR A 228 53.52 -25.47 67.88
N ASN A 229 52.96 -26.63 68.25
CA ASN A 229 53.48 -27.49 69.30
C ASN A 229 54.90 -27.99 68.95
N ALA A 230 55.15 -28.35 67.69
CA ALA A 230 56.50 -28.74 67.26
C ALA A 230 57.54 -27.61 67.38
N LEU A 231 57.09 -26.36 67.13
CA LEU A 231 57.97 -25.19 67.19
C LEU A 231 58.14 -24.66 68.60
N ASN A 232 57.06 -24.46 69.37
CA ASN A 232 57.09 -23.76 70.66
C ASN A 232 56.11 -24.30 71.72
N GLY A 233 55.53 -25.49 71.55
CA GLY A 233 54.59 -26.10 72.50
C GLY A 233 55.29 -27.09 73.40
N GLY A 234 54.92 -27.09 74.69
CA GLY A 234 55.48 -28.00 75.72
C GLY A 234 56.98 -27.81 76.02
N ASP A 235 57.55 -28.75 76.77
CA ASP A 235 58.94 -28.66 77.16
C ASP A 235 59.97 -29.16 76.13
N GLU A 236 59.51 -30.00 75.18
CA GLU A 236 60.32 -30.55 74.09
C GLU A 236 59.90 -29.99 72.73
N ASN A 237 60.44 -28.84 72.37
CA ASN A 237 60.11 -28.15 71.14
C ASN A 237 61.37 -27.59 70.46
N ALA A 238 61.25 -27.20 69.17
CA ALA A 238 62.37 -26.75 68.38
C ALA A 238 63.04 -25.49 68.94
N VAL A 239 62.28 -24.52 69.49
CA VAL A 239 62.80 -23.29 70.10
C VAL A 239 63.59 -23.66 71.36
N THR A 240 63.06 -24.54 72.26
CA THR A 240 63.73 -24.99 73.47
C THR A 240 65.02 -25.73 73.11
N PHE A 241 64.99 -26.63 72.12
CA PHE A 241 66.23 -27.35 71.72
C PHE A 241 67.26 -26.39 71.14
N ALA A 242 66.86 -25.44 70.33
CA ALA A 242 67.76 -24.44 69.74
C ALA A 242 68.32 -23.50 70.82
N GLN A 243 67.54 -23.07 71.81
CA GLN A 243 67.99 -22.29 72.96
C GLN A 243 69.02 -23.07 73.84
N ASN A 244 68.74 -24.35 74.09
CA ASN A 244 69.68 -25.22 74.78
C ASN A 244 70.99 -25.36 74.00
N ALA A 245 70.91 -25.55 72.70
CA ALA A 245 72.10 -25.60 71.85
C ALA A 245 72.88 -24.27 71.91
N ALA A 246 72.19 -23.12 71.86
CA ALA A 246 72.79 -21.79 72.00
C ALA A 246 73.51 -21.67 73.39
N TYR A 247 72.80 -22.07 74.44
CA TYR A 247 73.38 -22.04 75.79
C TYR A 247 74.67 -22.84 75.90
N TYR A 248 74.69 -24.10 75.49
CA TYR A 248 75.89 -24.93 75.55
C TYR A 248 76.97 -24.45 74.59
N THR A 249 76.65 -24.00 73.38
CA THR A 249 77.61 -23.42 72.47
C THR A 249 78.22 -22.13 72.99
N GLY A 250 77.40 -21.28 73.68
CA GLY A 250 77.89 -20.06 74.36
C GLY A 250 78.89 -20.33 75.43
N ARG A 251 78.67 -21.38 76.24
CA ARG A 251 79.63 -21.82 77.22
C ARG A 251 80.94 -22.31 76.57
N ALA A 252 80.87 -22.99 75.44
CA ALA A 252 82.05 -23.44 74.70
C ALA A 252 82.76 -22.29 74.01
N ALA A 253 82.07 -21.29 73.46
CA ALA A 253 82.61 -20.08 72.83
C ALA A 253 83.41 -19.22 73.81
N ALA A 254 83.04 -19.22 75.10
CA ALA A 254 83.81 -18.55 76.17
C ALA A 254 85.22 -19.15 76.35
N ILE A 255 85.46 -20.37 75.87
CA ILE A 255 86.76 -21.08 75.92
C ILE A 255 87.45 -21.04 74.53
N ALA A 256 86.67 -21.15 73.43
CA ALA A 256 87.15 -21.20 72.02
C ALA A 256 86.40 -20.15 71.17
N PRO A 257 87.03 -18.98 70.90
CA PRO A 257 86.38 -17.87 70.23
C PRO A 257 85.89 -18.20 68.77
N GLU A 258 86.43 -19.24 68.16
CA GLU A 258 86.05 -19.73 66.84
C GLU A 258 84.59 -20.20 66.80
N LEU A 259 83.97 -20.45 67.99
CA LEU A 259 82.57 -20.86 68.08
C LEU A 259 81.58 -19.68 68.21
N GLU A 260 82.01 -18.41 68.18
CA GLU A 260 81.15 -17.25 68.20
C GLU A 260 80.27 -17.20 66.90
N LYS A 261 80.83 -17.57 65.74
CA LYS A 261 80.09 -17.60 64.51
C LYS A 261 79.02 -18.69 64.47
N PRO A 262 79.26 -19.94 64.86
CA PRO A 262 78.19 -20.93 65.04
C PRO A 262 77.13 -20.48 66.06
N LEU A 263 77.53 -19.87 67.21
CA LEU A 263 76.60 -19.34 68.20
C LEU A 263 75.65 -18.27 67.61
N ALA A 264 76.20 -17.33 66.87
CA ALA A 264 75.35 -16.30 66.18
C ALA A 264 74.29 -16.96 65.27
N GLY A 265 74.69 -17.95 64.44
CA GLY A 265 73.76 -18.68 63.54
C GLY A 265 72.69 -19.46 64.31
N ILE A 266 73.00 -20.02 65.50
CA ILE A 266 71.99 -20.70 66.34
C ILE A 266 71.03 -19.67 66.98
N ASN A 267 71.53 -18.52 67.44
CA ASN A 267 70.66 -17.45 67.92
C ASN A 267 69.74 -16.91 66.88
N ASP A 268 70.23 -16.69 65.66
CA ASP A 268 69.37 -16.28 64.50
C ASP A 268 68.26 -17.30 64.21
N ALA A 269 68.57 -18.61 64.30
CA ALA A 269 67.59 -19.69 64.16
C ALA A 269 66.55 -19.66 65.29
N VAL A 270 66.94 -19.39 66.56
CA VAL A 270 66.02 -19.25 67.67
C VAL A 270 65.02 -18.14 67.39
N PHE A 271 65.48 -16.96 66.92
CA PHE A 271 64.60 -15.85 66.60
C PHE A 271 63.63 -16.21 65.46
N ALA A 272 64.15 -16.81 64.40
CA ALA A 272 63.31 -17.19 63.26
C ALA A 272 62.28 -18.25 63.62
N LEU A 273 62.60 -19.24 64.45
CA LEU A 273 61.62 -20.25 64.93
C LEU A 273 60.56 -19.64 65.86
N SER A 274 60.98 -18.70 66.72
CA SER A 274 60.03 -17.99 67.62
C SER A 274 59.04 -17.12 66.80
N ASP A 275 59.54 -16.35 65.84
CA ASP A 275 58.70 -15.52 64.96
C ASP A 275 57.69 -16.37 64.13
N ALA A 276 58.16 -17.51 63.59
CA ALA A 276 57.28 -18.45 62.89
C ALA A 276 56.18 -19.01 63.79
N ALA A 277 56.55 -19.39 65.06
CA ALA A 277 55.55 -19.87 66.01
C ALA A 277 54.51 -18.82 66.40
N GLU A 278 54.93 -17.55 66.52
CA GLU A 278 54.02 -16.44 66.81
C GLU A 278 53.06 -16.20 65.65
N LEU A 279 53.53 -16.17 64.40
CA LEU A 279 52.69 -16.04 63.25
C LEU A 279 51.67 -17.18 63.11
N LEU A 280 52.07 -18.43 63.38
CA LEU A 280 51.15 -19.57 63.34
C LEU A 280 50.08 -19.47 64.43
N ARG A 281 50.47 -19.03 65.67
CA ARG A 281 49.50 -18.80 66.74
C ARG A 281 48.50 -17.72 66.39
N ASP A 282 48.96 -16.56 65.92
CA ASP A 282 48.10 -15.43 65.60
C ASP A 282 47.13 -15.79 64.44
N PHE A 283 47.61 -16.53 63.44
CA PHE A 283 46.74 -17.02 62.36
C PHE A 283 45.68 -18.01 62.88
N ARG A 284 46.08 -18.96 63.76
CA ARG A 284 45.17 -19.91 64.43
C ARG A 284 44.09 -19.20 65.25
N GLU A 285 44.44 -18.17 66.01
CA GLU A 285 43.49 -17.37 66.81
C GLU A 285 42.54 -16.55 65.96
N SER A 286 42.92 -16.25 64.67
CA SER A 286 42.06 -15.60 63.70
C SER A 286 41.03 -16.56 63.06
N LEU A 287 41.19 -17.87 63.20
CA LEU A 287 40.28 -18.91 62.77
C LEU A 287 39.16 -19.13 63.81
N ASP A 288 38.15 -18.20 63.76
CA ASP A 288 36.96 -18.34 64.57
C ASP A 288 35.96 -19.27 63.86
N PHE A 289 35.83 -20.51 64.32
CA PHE A 289 34.86 -21.47 63.80
C PHE A 289 33.55 -21.34 64.58
N SER A 290 32.52 -20.77 63.92
CA SER A 290 31.16 -20.77 64.42
C SER A 290 30.32 -21.77 63.64
N PRO A 291 29.78 -22.83 64.21
CA PRO A 291 28.84 -23.75 63.55
C PRO A 291 27.61 -23.01 62.99
N GLU A 292 27.13 -22.02 63.73
CA GLU A 292 25.97 -21.23 63.30
C GLU A 292 26.29 -20.40 62.06
N GLU A 293 27.51 -19.82 61.95
CA GLU A 293 27.94 -19.10 60.73
C GLU A 293 28.05 -20.06 59.53
N TYR A 294 28.60 -21.26 59.75
CA TYR A 294 28.72 -22.29 58.75
C TYR A 294 27.32 -22.68 58.16
N ASP A 295 26.35 -22.99 59.05
CA ASP A 295 24.99 -23.35 58.66
C ASP A 295 24.28 -22.21 57.94
N GLN A 296 24.50 -20.96 58.33
CA GLN A 296 23.95 -19.80 57.62
C GLN A 296 24.54 -19.67 56.21
N LEU A 297 25.86 -19.81 56.04
CA LEU A 297 26.55 -19.75 54.78
C LEU A 297 26.14 -20.91 53.87
N GLU A 298 25.97 -22.13 54.39
CA GLU A 298 25.49 -23.30 53.64
C GLU A 298 24.08 -23.08 53.16
N SER A 299 23.19 -22.59 54.02
CA SER A 299 21.81 -22.24 53.65
C SER A 299 21.77 -21.17 52.57
N ARG A 300 22.58 -20.10 52.71
CA ARG A 300 22.65 -19.01 51.71
C ARG A 300 23.23 -19.47 50.38
N ALA A 301 24.32 -20.26 50.41
CA ALA A 301 24.88 -20.85 49.19
C ALA A 301 23.89 -21.74 48.45
N SER A 302 23.11 -22.54 49.21
CA SER A 302 22.05 -23.37 48.64
C SER A 302 20.94 -22.56 48.00
N GLU A 303 20.50 -21.47 48.63
CA GLU A 303 19.50 -20.54 48.11
C GLU A 303 19.97 -19.91 46.81
N LEU A 304 21.17 -19.30 46.80
CA LEU A 304 21.76 -18.68 45.60
C LEU A 304 21.93 -19.68 44.48
N SER A 305 22.46 -20.90 44.78
CA SER A 305 22.61 -21.95 43.75
C SER A 305 21.29 -22.41 43.15
N LYS A 306 20.22 -22.51 43.97
CA LYS A 306 18.87 -22.84 43.48
C LYS A 306 18.35 -21.79 42.53
N LEU A 307 18.52 -20.50 42.84
CA LEU A 307 18.09 -19.39 41.97
C LEU A 307 18.89 -19.37 40.67
N GLN A 308 20.24 -19.52 40.76
CA GLN A 308 21.09 -19.58 39.55
C GLN A 308 20.69 -20.72 38.61
N ARG A 309 20.41 -21.92 39.14
CA ARG A 309 19.94 -23.07 38.35
C ARG A 309 18.56 -22.85 37.78
N LYS A 310 17.62 -22.30 38.55
CA LYS A 310 16.24 -22.06 38.12
C LYS A 310 16.18 -21.10 36.96
N TYR A 311 16.97 -20.03 36.99
CA TYR A 311 16.98 -18.98 36.00
C TYR A 311 18.12 -19.09 34.97
N SER A 312 19.05 -20.05 35.18
CA SER A 312 20.24 -20.27 34.36
C SER A 312 21.09 -18.99 34.21
N ARG A 313 21.24 -18.24 35.30
CA ARG A 313 21.98 -16.96 35.36
C ARG A 313 22.79 -16.90 36.64
N ASP A 314 23.91 -16.16 36.63
CA ASP A 314 24.66 -15.75 37.80
C ASP A 314 23.95 -14.62 38.57
N GLU A 315 24.51 -14.14 39.69
CA GLU A 315 23.88 -13.08 40.48
C GLU A 315 23.65 -11.80 39.72
N ASP A 316 24.63 -11.35 38.94
CA ASP A 316 24.50 -10.14 38.13
C ASP A 316 23.41 -10.30 37.06
N GLY A 317 23.34 -11.50 36.46
CA GLY A 317 22.27 -11.88 35.56
C GLY A 317 20.89 -11.96 36.21
N LEU A 318 20.81 -12.37 37.47
CA LEU A 318 19.56 -12.39 38.26
C LEU A 318 19.11 -10.97 38.66
N ILE A 319 20.03 -10.09 39.02
CA ILE A 319 19.76 -8.68 39.32
C ILE A 319 19.27 -7.98 38.05
N ALA A 320 19.94 -8.21 36.90
CA ALA A 320 19.52 -7.68 35.62
C ALA A 320 18.13 -8.20 35.20
N LEU A 321 17.82 -9.49 35.47
CA LEU A 321 16.51 -10.09 35.22
C LEU A 321 15.41 -9.44 36.06
N LEU A 322 15.70 -9.14 37.34
CA LEU A 322 14.76 -8.43 38.20
C LEU A 322 14.38 -7.07 37.62
N ASP A 323 15.36 -6.29 37.18
CA ASP A 323 15.12 -4.98 36.56
C ASP A 323 14.40 -5.08 35.21
N GLU A 324 14.72 -6.09 34.41
CA GLU A 324 14.03 -6.38 33.17
C GLU A 324 12.55 -6.74 33.40
N ASN A 325 12.28 -7.59 34.40
CA ASN A 325 10.93 -8.01 34.74
C ASN A 325 10.08 -6.87 35.32
N ARG A 326 10.66 -5.99 36.11
CA ARG A 326 10.00 -4.77 36.61
C ARG A 326 9.58 -3.87 35.44
N LYS A 327 10.50 -3.59 34.51
CA LYS A 327 10.17 -2.80 33.30
C LYS A 327 9.06 -3.41 32.50
N LYS A 328 9.08 -4.73 32.28
CA LYS A 328 8.01 -5.42 31.53
C LYS A 328 6.65 -5.32 32.22
N LEU A 329 6.62 -5.43 33.54
CA LEU A 329 5.39 -5.29 34.32
C LEU A 329 4.85 -3.85 34.25
N ASP A 330 5.71 -2.86 34.41
CA ASP A 330 5.38 -1.44 34.29
C ASP A 330 4.84 -1.13 32.87
N ASP A 331 5.47 -1.66 31.82
CA ASP A 331 5.03 -1.51 30.43
C ASP A 331 3.61 -2.07 30.21
N ILE A 332 3.28 -3.21 30.83
CA ILE A 332 1.96 -3.82 30.76
C ILE A 332 0.91 -2.93 31.48
N GLU A 333 1.22 -2.45 32.68
CA GLU A 333 0.31 -1.60 33.48
C GLU A 333 0.11 -0.23 32.79
N TYR A 334 1.18 0.37 32.25
CA TYR A 334 1.09 1.61 31.46
C TYR A 334 0.23 1.44 30.20
N ALA A 335 0.35 0.27 29.52
CA ALA A 335 -0.46 -0.01 28.34
C ALA A 335 -1.96 -0.05 28.68
N ASP A 336 -2.37 -0.54 29.84
CA ASP A 336 -3.77 -0.58 30.28
C ASP A 336 -4.34 0.81 30.50
N ASP A 337 -3.63 1.65 31.20
CA ASP A 337 -4.04 3.04 31.40
C ASP A 337 -4.13 3.78 30.05
N ARG A 338 -3.18 3.53 29.15
CA ARG A 338 -3.17 4.10 27.81
C ARG A 338 -4.36 3.59 26.99
N ILE A 339 -4.67 2.30 27.02
CA ILE A 339 -5.83 1.70 26.35
C ILE A 339 -7.14 2.30 26.90
N ALA A 340 -7.28 2.45 28.21
CA ALA A 340 -8.47 3.04 28.81
C ALA A 340 -8.68 4.50 28.37
N LYS A 341 -7.60 5.27 28.24
CA LYS A 341 -7.65 6.64 27.70
C LYS A 341 -8.03 6.65 26.22
N LEU A 342 -7.37 5.81 25.41
CA LEU A 342 -7.65 5.69 23.98
C LEU A 342 -9.08 5.21 23.69
N LYS A 343 -9.67 4.34 24.51
CA LYS A 343 -11.08 3.94 24.36
C LYS A 343 -12.04 5.12 24.54
N ARG A 344 -11.79 6.01 25.49
CA ARG A 344 -12.60 7.24 25.66
C ARG A 344 -12.41 8.20 24.49
N GLU A 345 -11.18 8.35 24.00
CA GLU A 345 -10.88 9.14 22.80
C GLU A 345 -11.58 8.54 21.57
N LEU A 346 -11.59 7.20 21.44
CA LEU A 346 -12.26 6.49 20.35
C LEU A 346 -13.77 6.76 20.33
N GLU A 347 -14.45 6.70 21.49
CA GLU A 347 -15.88 7.00 21.58
C GLU A 347 -16.21 8.45 21.18
N ALA A 348 -15.37 9.39 21.57
CA ALA A 348 -15.52 10.79 21.19
C ALA A 348 -15.29 10.98 19.69
N GLN A 349 -14.24 10.36 19.15
CA GLN A 349 -13.88 10.42 17.73
C GLN A 349 -14.93 9.71 16.87
N GLU A 350 -15.50 8.59 17.33
CA GLU A 350 -16.58 7.89 16.62
C GLU A 350 -17.78 8.79 16.39
N LYS A 351 -18.18 9.57 17.42
CA LYS A 351 -19.28 10.53 17.30
C LYS A 351 -18.99 11.63 16.27
N GLN A 352 -17.73 12.11 16.21
CA GLN A 352 -17.34 13.13 15.22
C GLN A 352 -17.30 12.54 13.81
N THR A 353 -16.72 11.34 13.65
CA THR A 353 -16.68 10.62 12.37
C THR A 353 -18.09 10.33 11.86
N ARG A 354 -19.01 9.92 12.74
CA ARG A 354 -20.42 9.67 12.40
C ARG A 354 -21.11 10.95 11.90
N LYS A 355 -20.91 12.09 12.56
CA LYS A 355 -21.46 13.37 12.09
C LYS A 355 -20.92 13.76 10.71
N ALA A 356 -19.63 13.56 10.47
CA ALA A 356 -19.03 13.83 9.16
C ALA A 356 -19.59 12.86 8.09
N ALA A 357 -19.80 11.57 8.43
CA ALA A 357 -20.44 10.60 7.54
C ALA A 357 -21.88 10.98 7.18
N GLU A 358 -22.68 11.42 8.17
CA GLU A 358 -24.04 11.88 7.95
C GLU A 358 -24.10 13.16 7.08
N ALA A 359 -23.15 14.07 7.25
CA ALA A 359 -23.04 15.27 6.41
C ALA A 359 -22.72 14.90 4.95
N LEU A 360 -21.75 13.99 4.74
CA LEU A 360 -21.43 13.44 3.42
C LEU A 360 -22.60 12.71 2.80
N SER A 361 -23.30 11.87 3.56
CA SER A 361 -24.51 11.16 3.10
C SER A 361 -25.59 12.14 2.63
N LYS A 362 -25.85 13.19 3.40
CA LYS A 362 -26.83 14.23 3.01
C LYS A 362 -26.44 14.91 1.70
N ALA A 363 -25.17 15.23 1.51
CA ALA A 363 -24.67 15.81 0.26
C ALA A 363 -24.82 14.83 -0.93
N ARG A 364 -24.56 13.55 -0.70
CA ARG A 364 -24.77 12.47 -1.68
C ARG A 364 -26.24 12.32 -2.09
N HIS A 365 -27.17 12.38 -1.14
CA HIS A 365 -28.60 12.32 -1.44
C HIS A 365 -29.03 13.50 -2.32
N ALA A 366 -28.57 14.71 -2.02
CA ALA A 366 -28.86 15.88 -2.85
C ALA A 366 -28.28 15.75 -4.27
N ALA A 367 -27.03 15.27 -4.37
CA ALA A 367 -26.40 14.99 -5.66
C ALA A 367 -27.13 13.88 -6.44
N ALA A 368 -27.63 12.85 -5.74
CA ALA A 368 -28.36 11.76 -6.37
C ALA A 368 -29.72 12.20 -6.96
N GLU A 369 -30.44 13.08 -6.30
CA GLU A 369 -31.69 13.64 -6.82
C GLU A 369 -31.45 14.40 -8.13
N GLU A 370 -30.42 15.24 -8.15
CA GLU A 370 -30.06 15.99 -9.36
C GLU A 370 -29.52 15.08 -10.46
N LEU A 371 -28.69 14.09 -10.13
CA LEU A 371 -28.20 13.09 -11.06
C LEU A 371 -29.35 12.31 -11.72
N GLN A 372 -30.31 11.85 -10.92
CA GLN A 372 -31.49 11.15 -11.43
C GLN A 372 -32.29 12.02 -12.40
N ARG A 373 -32.54 13.27 -12.06
CA ARG A 373 -33.24 14.22 -12.91
C ARG A 373 -32.52 14.41 -14.25
N ARG A 374 -31.22 14.69 -14.24
CA ARG A 374 -30.42 14.95 -15.44
C ARG A 374 -30.29 13.71 -16.33
N ILE A 375 -30.04 12.53 -15.78
CA ILE A 375 -29.95 11.28 -16.57
C ILE A 375 -31.27 10.97 -17.27
N VAL A 376 -32.41 11.09 -16.58
CA VAL A 376 -33.72 10.85 -17.18
C VAL A 376 -34.01 11.87 -18.30
N GLU A 377 -33.66 13.13 -18.11
CA GLU A 377 -33.83 14.17 -19.12
C GLU A 377 -32.98 13.87 -20.37
N GLU A 378 -31.72 13.49 -20.20
CA GLU A 378 -30.83 13.11 -21.29
C GLU A 378 -31.35 11.89 -22.07
N LEU A 379 -31.79 10.84 -21.35
CA LEU A 379 -32.31 9.62 -21.96
C LEU A 379 -33.63 9.86 -22.75
N ARG A 380 -34.49 10.73 -22.25
CA ARG A 380 -35.67 11.16 -22.98
C ARG A 380 -35.29 11.87 -24.29
N GLY A 381 -34.25 12.72 -24.26
CA GLY A 381 -33.65 13.34 -25.43
C GLY A 381 -33.12 12.33 -26.44
N LEU A 382 -32.65 11.17 -26.01
CA LEU A 382 -32.16 10.07 -26.84
C LEU A 382 -33.26 9.06 -27.25
N SER A 383 -34.51 9.49 -27.32
CA SER A 383 -35.67 8.68 -27.71
C SER A 383 -35.96 7.49 -26.77
N MET A 384 -35.74 7.68 -25.46
CA MET A 384 -36.10 6.73 -24.39
C MET A 384 -37.11 7.38 -23.42
N PRO A 385 -38.35 7.68 -23.82
CA PRO A 385 -39.28 8.50 -23.04
C PRO A 385 -39.78 7.81 -21.74
N SER A 386 -39.78 6.47 -21.72
CA SER A 386 -40.32 5.66 -20.61
C SER A 386 -39.28 5.27 -19.58
N VAL A 387 -38.02 5.68 -19.78
CA VAL A 387 -36.93 5.31 -18.89
C VAL A 387 -37.11 5.85 -17.47
N ARG A 388 -36.77 5.02 -16.49
CA ARG A 388 -36.64 5.41 -15.09
C ARG A 388 -35.23 5.08 -14.62
N PHE A 389 -34.63 5.99 -13.89
CA PHE A 389 -33.33 5.83 -13.26
C PHE A 389 -33.43 6.21 -11.81
N ALA A 390 -32.81 5.43 -10.92
CA ALA A 390 -32.74 5.71 -9.49
C ALA A 390 -31.37 5.38 -8.92
N VAL A 391 -31.00 6.12 -7.90
CA VAL A 391 -29.83 5.86 -7.05
C VAL A 391 -30.32 5.25 -5.74
N GLU A 392 -30.02 3.98 -5.55
CA GLU A 392 -30.37 3.26 -4.32
C GLU A 392 -29.27 3.45 -3.28
N PHE A 393 -29.67 3.81 -2.06
CA PHE A 393 -28.81 3.91 -0.90
C PHE A 393 -29.07 2.75 0.04
N THR A 394 -28.01 2.06 0.43
CA THR A 394 -28.06 1.00 1.44
C THR A 394 -27.08 1.34 2.56
N PRO A 395 -27.51 1.36 3.83
CA PRO A 395 -26.60 1.60 4.95
C PRO A 395 -25.51 0.55 5.03
N ILE A 396 -24.31 0.96 5.46
CA ILE A 396 -23.22 0.02 5.70
C ILE A 396 -23.52 -0.78 6.97
N GLU A 397 -23.56 -2.11 6.85
CA GLU A 397 -23.78 -3.05 7.96
C GLU A 397 -22.52 -3.33 8.81
N SER A 398 -21.54 -2.42 8.84
CA SER A 398 -20.41 -2.55 9.75
C SER A 398 -20.80 -2.21 11.18
N GLY A 399 -20.10 -2.75 12.18
CA GLY A 399 -20.43 -2.55 13.60
C GLY A 399 -20.51 -1.09 14.08
N CYS A 400 -19.90 -0.14 13.34
CA CYS A 400 -19.99 1.30 13.59
C CYS A 400 -20.90 2.03 12.58
N GLY A 401 -21.42 1.36 11.55
CA GLY A 401 -22.29 1.94 10.53
C GLY A 401 -21.59 2.86 9.53
N PHE A 402 -20.26 2.83 9.47
CA PHE A 402 -19.46 3.57 8.50
C PHE A 402 -18.12 2.86 8.24
N ASP A 403 -17.50 3.14 7.10
CA ASP A 403 -16.17 2.69 6.72
C ASP A 403 -15.35 3.83 6.09
N ARG A 404 -14.24 3.51 5.40
CA ARG A 404 -13.40 4.52 4.73
C ARG A 404 -14.12 5.36 3.68
N SER A 405 -15.26 4.88 3.15
CA SER A 405 -16.03 5.52 2.08
C SER A 405 -17.25 6.31 2.57
N GLY A 406 -17.59 6.27 3.85
CA GLY A 406 -18.75 6.93 4.45
C GLY A 406 -19.68 5.95 5.16
N CYS A 407 -20.97 6.24 5.16
CA CYS A 407 -22.02 5.38 5.74
C CYS A 407 -22.97 4.78 4.70
N ASP A 408 -22.77 5.05 3.40
CA ASP A 408 -23.65 4.64 2.32
C ASP A 408 -22.95 3.67 1.36
N GLN A 409 -23.65 2.62 0.98
CA GLN A 409 -23.41 1.88 -0.25
C GLN A 409 -24.41 2.35 -1.30
N ILE A 410 -23.93 2.59 -2.52
CA ILE A 410 -24.74 3.16 -3.59
C ILE A 410 -24.79 2.22 -4.78
N ARG A 411 -26.01 2.12 -5.34
CA ARG A 411 -26.24 1.37 -6.57
C ARG A 411 -27.12 2.17 -7.52
N PHE A 412 -26.72 2.22 -8.78
CA PHE A 412 -27.54 2.75 -9.85
C PHE A 412 -28.48 1.66 -10.36
N THR A 413 -29.75 1.97 -10.41
CA THR A 413 -30.81 1.08 -10.93
C THR A 413 -31.60 1.79 -12.01
N MET A 414 -32.09 1.03 -12.98
CA MET A 414 -32.79 1.57 -14.14
C MET A 414 -33.86 0.61 -14.64
N SER A 415 -34.86 1.16 -15.31
CA SER A 415 -35.81 0.44 -16.15
C SER A 415 -35.94 1.18 -17.48
N ALA A 416 -35.79 0.47 -18.59
CA ALA A 416 -35.94 1.03 -19.93
C ALA A 416 -37.41 1.15 -20.38
N ASN A 417 -38.30 0.30 -19.87
CA ASN A 417 -39.68 0.18 -20.30
C ASN A 417 -40.67 0.64 -19.22
N ALA A 418 -41.82 1.14 -19.65
CA ALA A 418 -42.91 1.49 -18.75
C ALA A 418 -43.47 0.23 -18.08
N GLY A 419 -43.62 0.26 -16.73
CA GLY A 419 -44.22 -0.83 -15.96
C GLY A 419 -43.24 -1.92 -15.50
N GLU A 420 -41.99 -1.94 -15.98
CA GLU A 420 -40.94 -2.83 -15.44
C GLU A 420 -40.38 -2.31 -14.12
N GLU A 421 -40.00 -3.20 -13.21
CA GLU A 421 -39.31 -2.85 -11.99
C GLU A 421 -37.91 -2.31 -12.27
N LEU A 422 -37.40 -1.45 -11.38
CA LEU A 422 -36.02 -0.98 -11.44
C LEU A 422 -35.09 -2.17 -11.20
N GLY A 423 -34.13 -2.34 -12.07
CA GLY A 423 -33.13 -3.40 -12.02
C GLY A 423 -31.72 -2.87 -12.19
N ARG A 424 -30.74 -3.76 -12.09
CA ARG A 424 -29.33 -3.41 -12.31
C ARG A 424 -29.11 -3.00 -13.76
N ILE A 425 -28.33 -1.95 -14.01
CA ILE A 425 -28.01 -1.48 -15.36
C ILE A 425 -27.40 -2.62 -16.21
N SER A 426 -26.60 -3.49 -15.57
CA SER A 426 -25.98 -4.65 -16.23
C SER A 426 -26.96 -5.70 -16.79
N ARG A 427 -28.24 -5.63 -16.45
CA ARG A 427 -29.30 -6.54 -16.91
C ARG A 427 -30.17 -5.97 -18.02
N ILE A 428 -29.88 -4.75 -18.47
CA ILE A 428 -30.60 -4.13 -19.59
C ILE A 428 -30.21 -4.87 -20.88
N ALA A 429 -31.19 -5.40 -21.59
CA ALA A 429 -31.01 -6.49 -22.55
C ALA A 429 -30.60 -6.08 -23.97
N SER A 430 -30.68 -4.79 -24.37
CA SER A 430 -30.45 -4.35 -25.75
C SER A 430 -29.13 -3.55 -25.85
N GLY A 431 -28.25 -3.97 -26.77
CA GLY A 431 -26.98 -3.27 -27.02
C GLY A 431 -27.16 -1.80 -27.40
N GLY A 432 -28.14 -1.48 -28.23
CA GLY A 432 -28.43 -0.09 -28.60
C GLY A 432 -29.00 0.77 -27.47
N GLU A 433 -29.82 0.18 -26.58
CA GLU A 433 -30.29 0.88 -25.39
C GLU A 433 -29.13 1.17 -24.42
N LEU A 434 -28.26 0.18 -24.23
CA LEU A 434 -27.10 0.33 -23.41
C LEU A 434 -26.16 1.44 -23.92
N SER A 435 -25.90 1.50 -25.23
CA SER A 435 -25.08 2.57 -25.85
C SER A 435 -25.68 3.96 -25.61
N ARG A 436 -27.01 4.10 -25.73
CA ARG A 436 -27.70 5.38 -25.42
C ARG A 436 -27.63 5.75 -23.94
N ILE A 437 -27.80 4.76 -23.04
CA ILE A 437 -27.64 4.95 -21.59
C ILE A 437 -26.22 5.43 -21.27
N MET A 438 -25.23 4.77 -21.84
CA MET A 438 -23.82 5.15 -21.67
C MET A 438 -23.56 6.58 -22.16
N LEU A 439 -24.06 6.94 -23.34
CA LEU A 439 -23.94 8.31 -23.86
C LEU A 439 -24.59 9.33 -22.92
N ALA A 440 -25.83 9.07 -22.46
CA ALA A 440 -26.53 9.95 -21.54
C ALA A 440 -25.77 10.15 -20.23
N MET A 441 -25.32 9.06 -19.63
CA MET A 441 -24.54 9.10 -18.39
C MET A 441 -23.23 9.85 -18.57
N LYS A 442 -22.49 9.56 -19.66
CA LYS A 442 -21.25 10.26 -19.99
C LYS A 442 -21.46 11.74 -20.26
N ASN A 443 -22.56 12.12 -20.93
CA ASN A 443 -22.87 13.53 -21.10
C ASN A 443 -23.10 14.25 -19.75
N VAL A 444 -23.79 13.58 -18.82
CA VAL A 444 -24.04 14.13 -17.47
C VAL A 444 -22.76 14.23 -16.64
N PHE A 445 -21.87 13.25 -16.76
CA PHE A 445 -20.59 13.25 -16.02
C PHE A 445 -19.51 14.10 -16.68
N ALA A 446 -19.62 14.40 -17.99
CA ALA A 446 -18.58 15.08 -18.77
C ALA A 446 -18.13 16.43 -18.20
N GLU A 447 -19.03 17.17 -17.55
CA GLU A 447 -18.72 18.48 -16.96
C GLU A 447 -17.68 18.42 -15.84
N ASN A 448 -17.65 17.31 -15.09
CA ASN A 448 -16.75 17.11 -13.93
C ASN A 448 -15.68 16.03 -14.18
N ASP A 449 -15.66 15.43 -15.37
CA ASP A 449 -14.67 14.42 -15.73
C ASP A 449 -13.36 15.13 -16.17
N PRO A 450 -12.21 14.83 -15.55
CA PRO A 450 -10.93 15.45 -15.91
C PRO A 450 -10.41 14.99 -17.28
N VAL A 451 -10.90 13.86 -17.83
CA VAL A 451 -10.41 13.29 -19.07
C VAL A 451 -10.82 14.15 -20.27
N GLN A 452 -9.84 14.54 -21.09
CA GLN A 452 -10.03 15.47 -22.20
C GLN A 452 -10.47 14.81 -23.51
N THR A 453 -10.22 13.52 -23.70
CA THR A 453 -10.53 12.80 -24.94
C THR A 453 -11.52 11.66 -24.69
N MET A 454 -12.63 11.65 -25.39
CA MET A 454 -13.63 10.58 -25.35
C MET A 454 -13.75 9.91 -26.72
N ILE A 455 -13.74 8.58 -26.74
CA ILE A 455 -13.87 7.77 -27.95
C ILE A 455 -15.13 6.93 -27.84
N PHE A 456 -16.03 7.06 -28.85
CA PHE A 456 -17.27 6.29 -28.94
C PHE A 456 -17.22 5.33 -30.10
N ASP A 457 -17.24 4.04 -29.82
CA ASP A 457 -17.39 2.97 -30.81
C ASP A 457 -18.78 2.33 -30.70
N GLU A 458 -19.35 1.90 -31.85
CA GLU A 458 -20.65 1.22 -31.95
C GLU A 458 -21.85 1.98 -31.32
N ILE A 459 -21.74 3.28 -31.12
CA ILE A 459 -22.81 4.09 -30.52
C ILE A 459 -24.07 4.15 -31.38
N ASP A 460 -23.93 3.83 -32.64
CA ASP A 460 -24.98 3.78 -33.66
C ASP A 460 -25.67 2.41 -33.77
N THR A 461 -25.28 1.42 -32.96
CA THR A 461 -25.87 0.09 -32.96
C THR A 461 -27.34 0.14 -32.52
N GLY A 462 -28.27 -0.32 -33.36
CA GLY A 462 -29.71 -0.34 -33.07
C GLY A 462 -30.38 1.04 -33.08
N VAL A 463 -29.73 2.08 -33.64
CA VAL A 463 -30.26 3.44 -33.78
C VAL A 463 -30.48 3.76 -35.25
N SER A 464 -31.54 4.52 -35.56
CA SER A 464 -31.81 5.00 -36.92
C SER A 464 -32.65 6.29 -36.92
N GLY A 465 -32.70 6.99 -38.03
CA GLY A 465 -33.56 8.15 -38.25
C GLY A 465 -33.37 9.25 -37.21
N VAL A 466 -34.44 9.64 -36.53
CA VAL A 466 -34.44 10.74 -35.52
C VAL A 466 -33.55 10.42 -34.32
N ALA A 467 -33.50 9.16 -33.90
CA ALA A 467 -32.63 8.77 -32.76
C ALA A 467 -31.14 8.95 -33.11
N ALA A 468 -30.72 8.59 -34.32
CA ALA A 468 -29.37 8.80 -34.80
C ALA A 468 -29.00 10.29 -34.89
N GLN A 469 -29.93 11.14 -35.33
CA GLN A 469 -29.72 12.59 -35.30
C GLN A 469 -29.50 13.11 -33.88
N ARG A 470 -30.32 12.67 -32.89
CA ARG A 470 -30.18 13.07 -31.51
C ARG A 470 -28.85 12.60 -30.90
N VAL A 471 -28.41 11.40 -31.25
CA VAL A 471 -27.06 10.90 -30.82
C VAL A 471 -25.98 11.83 -31.36
N GLY A 472 -26.03 12.19 -32.67
CA GLY A 472 -25.06 13.11 -33.26
C GLY A 472 -25.07 14.51 -32.62
N GLU A 473 -26.27 15.04 -32.34
CA GLU A 473 -26.45 16.32 -31.64
C GLU A 473 -25.82 16.29 -30.25
N LYS A 474 -25.98 15.18 -29.50
CA LYS A 474 -25.37 14.99 -28.17
C LYS A 474 -23.87 14.83 -28.21
N LEU A 475 -23.31 14.04 -29.12
CA LEU A 475 -21.88 13.93 -29.33
C LEU A 475 -21.24 15.30 -29.61
N PHE A 476 -21.91 16.12 -30.45
CA PHE A 476 -21.44 17.48 -30.68
C PHE A 476 -21.48 18.35 -29.42
N GLN A 477 -22.53 18.26 -28.59
CA GLN A 477 -22.61 19.01 -27.32
C GLN A 477 -21.44 18.65 -26.39
N VAL A 478 -21.14 17.36 -26.23
CA VAL A 478 -19.97 16.90 -25.43
C VAL A 478 -18.66 17.47 -26.03
N SER A 479 -18.58 17.53 -27.37
CA SER A 479 -17.36 17.98 -28.07
C SER A 479 -17.05 19.47 -27.90
N LEU A 480 -17.96 20.27 -27.37
CA LEU A 480 -17.69 21.68 -27.06
C LEU A 480 -16.69 21.88 -25.93
N GLY A 481 -16.65 20.96 -24.98
CA GLY A 481 -15.72 21.00 -23.84
C GLY A 481 -14.60 19.96 -23.88
N LYS A 482 -14.68 18.99 -24.80
CA LYS A 482 -13.78 17.85 -24.90
C LYS A 482 -13.49 17.48 -26.36
N GLN A 483 -12.42 16.75 -26.56
CA GLN A 483 -12.21 16.09 -27.86
C GLN A 483 -13.06 14.81 -27.90
N VAL A 484 -13.89 14.66 -28.90
CA VAL A 484 -14.74 13.48 -29.11
C VAL A 484 -14.34 12.81 -30.42
N MET A 485 -14.11 11.49 -30.34
CA MET A 485 -13.91 10.64 -31.51
C MET A 485 -15.07 9.67 -31.60
N CYS A 486 -15.66 9.51 -32.81
CA CYS A 486 -16.79 8.61 -33.03
C CYS A 486 -16.60 7.79 -34.29
N VAL A 487 -16.75 6.47 -34.16
CA VAL A 487 -16.83 5.57 -35.31
C VAL A 487 -18.30 5.30 -35.62
N THR A 488 -18.72 5.57 -36.86
CA THR A 488 -20.13 5.42 -37.25
C THR A 488 -20.30 5.00 -38.71
N HIS A 489 -21.44 4.41 -39.03
CA HIS A 489 -21.92 4.16 -40.36
C HIS A 489 -23.18 5.00 -40.71
N LEU A 490 -23.65 5.84 -39.76
CA LEU A 490 -24.85 6.63 -39.89
C LEU A 490 -24.55 8.06 -40.41
N PRO A 491 -25.16 8.48 -41.53
CA PRO A 491 -24.93 9.80 -42.08
C PRO A 491 -25.38 10.94 -41.16
N GLN A 492 -26.39 10.71 -40.30
CA GLN A 492 -26.90 11.69 -39.33
C GLN A 492 -25.83 12.07 -38.29
N ILE A 493 -25.05 11.08 -37.83
CA ILE A 493 -23.96 11.32 -36.89
C ILE A 493 -22.76 11.95 -37.60
N ALA A 494 -22.41 11.42 -38.79
CA ALA A 494 -21.31 11.93 -39.60
C ALA A 494 -21.52 13.39 -40.06
N ALA A 495 -22.78 13.82 -40.29
CA ALA A 495 -23.09 15.20 -40.59
C ALA A 495 -22.72 16.18 -39.47
N MET A 496 -22.66 15.72 -38.20
CA MET A 496 -22.28 16.52 -37.05
C MET A 496 -20.77 16.64 -36.83
N ALA A 497 -19.93 16.00 -37.65
CA ALA A 497 -18.47 16.07 -37.49
C ALA A 497 -17.92 17.51 -37.59
N ASP A 498 -16.92 17.86 -36.83
CA ASP A 498 -16.05 19.00 -37.08
C ASP A 498 -14.92 18.57 -38.02
N SER A 499 -14.31 17.40 -37.78
CA SER A 499 -13.38 16.74 -38.66
C SER A 499 -13.91 15.36 -39.06
N HIS A 500 -13.91 15.06 -40.35
CA HIS A 500 -14.45 13.82 -40.89
C HIS A 500 -13.35 13.04 -41.62
N TYR A 501 -13.16 11.80 -41.24
CA TYR A 501 -12.18 10.88 -41.83
C TYR A 501 -12.90 9.70 -42.45
N VAL A 502 -12.41 9.25 -43.61
CA VAL A 502 -12.91 8.05 -44.26
C VAL A 502 -11.83 6.98 -44.30
N ILE A 503 -12.20 5.76 -43.95
CA ILE A 503 -11.34 4.59 -44.10
C ILE A 503 -11.71 3.91 -45.40
N LYS A 504 -10.78 3.97 -46.37
CA LYS A 504 -10.93 3.36 -47.70
C LYS A 504 -9.99 2.19 -47.88
N LYS A 505 -10.46 1.16 -48.58
CA LYS A 505 -9.63 0.03 -48.97
C LYS A 505 -9.03 0.33 -50.36
N GLU A 506 -7.71 0.33 -50.46
CA GLU A 506 -7.00 0.35 -51.73
C GLU A 506 -6.35 -1.01 -51.99
N GLU A 507 -6.59 -1.55 -53.19
CA GLU A 507 -5.89 -2.75 -53.64
C GLU A 507 -4.58 -2.38 -54.31
N ARG A 508 -3.46 -2.79 -53.72
CA ARG A 508 -2.12 -2.62 -54.28
C ARG A 508 -1.45 -4.00 -54.37
N SER A 509 -1.06 -4.42 -55.59
CA SER A 509 -0.34 -5.69 -55.81
C SER A 509 -1.09 -6.94 -55.30
N GLY A 510 -2.43 -6.99 -55.43
CA GLY A 510 -3.25 -8.13 -54.96
C GLY A 510 -3.45 -8.24 -53.45
N ARG A 511 -3.13 -7.16 -52.70
CA ARG A 511 -3.41 -7.02 -51.28
C ARG A 511 -4.19 -5.75 -51.00
N THR A 512 -5.07 -5.81 -50.00
CA THR A 512 -5.92 -4.69 -49.60
C THR A 512 -5.21 -3.91 -48.46
N TYR A 513 -5.14 -2.60 -48.66
CA TYR A 513 -4.54 -1.65 -47.69
C TYR A 513 -5.61 -0.63 -47.29
N PRO A 514 -6.00 -0.52 -46.04
CA PRO A 514 -6.85 0.54 -45.57
C PRO A 514 -6.03 1.81 -45.34
N ASP A 515 -6.44 2.90 -45.94
CA ASP A 515 -5.91 4.24 -45.71
C ASP A 515 -6.96 5.08 -44.99
N VAL A 516 -6.52 5.88 -43.99
CA VAL A 516 -7.38 6.82 -43.24
C VAL A 516 -7.13 8.22 -43.79
N LEU A 517 -8.13 8.78 -44.42
CA LEU A 517 -8.01 10.05 -45.16
C LEU A 517 -8.94 11.13 -44.56
N PRO A 518 -8.43 12.31 -44.22
CA PRO A 518 -9.29 13.44 -43.87
C PRO A 518 -10.09 13.88 -45.11
N LEU A 519 -11.36 14.22 -44.88
CA LEU A 519 -12.26 14.68 -45.95
C LEU A 519 -12.37 16.20 -45.92
N ASP A 520 -12.20 16.79 -47.12
CA ASP A 520 -12.59 18.17 -47.39
C ASP A 520 -14.14 18.29 -47.55
N LYS A 521 -14.62 19.49 -47.81
CA LYS A 521 -16.07 19.73 -47.93
C LYS A 521 -16.74 18.89 -49.03
N GLU A 522 -16.08 18.70 -50.15
CA GLU A 522 -16.62 17.91 -51.27
C GLU A 522 -16.56 16.41 -50.97
N GLY A 523 -15.44 15.94 -50.42
CA GLY A 523 -15.28 14.55 -49.99
C GLY A 523 -16.30 14.18 -48.92
N ARG A 524 -16.56 15.07 -47.96
CA ARG A 524 -17.58 14.89 -46.91
C ARG A 524 -18.99 14.77 -47.51
N LEU A 525 -19.34 15.63 -48.49
CA LEU A 525 -20.63 15.56 -49.15
C LEU A 525 -20.82 14.22 -49.88
N ARG A 526 -19.80 13.78 -50.61
CA ARG A 526 -19.81 12.50 -51.31
C ARG A 526 -19.90 11.30 -50.38
N GLU A 527 -19.16 11.33 -49.29
CA GLU A 527 -19.19 10.24 -48.28
C GLU A 527 -20.56 10.14 -47.61
N LEU A 528 -21.17 11.27 -47.21
CA LEU A 528 -22.53 11.25 -46.68
C LEU A 528 -23.55 10.72 -47.72
N ALA A 529 -23.44 11.12 -49.00
CA ALA A 529 -24.28 10.59 -50.05
C ALA A 529 -24.11 9.07 -50.23
N ARG A 530 -22.86 8.55 -50.12
CA ARG A 530 -22.55 7.12 -50.12
C ARG A 530 -23.18 6.39 -48.92
N LEU A 531 -23.13 6.98 -47.74
CA LEU A 531 -23.76 6.41 -46.54
C LEU A 531 -25.30 6.35 -46.64
N HIS A 532 -25.92 7.24 -47.44
CA HIS A 532 -27.36 7.22 -47.71
C HIS A 532 -27.79 6.21 -48.78
N GLY A 533 -27.06 6.15 -49.87
CA GLY A 533 -27.49 5.44 -51.08
C GLY A 533 -26.64 4.23 -51.48
N GLY A 534 -25.58 3.92 -50.71
CA GLY A 534 -24.57 2.95 -51.11
C GLY A 534 -23.64 3.53 -52.18
N ASP A 535 -23.02 2.65 -53.00
CA ASP A 535 -22.00 3.05 -53.97
C ASP A 535 -22.56 3.85 -55.15
N ASN A 536 -23.89 3.81 -55.39
CA ASN A 536 -24.56 4.58 -56.43
C ASN A 536 -24.93 5.99 -55.94
N ILE A 537 -24.02 6.94 -56.07
CA ILE A 537 -24.25 8.33 -55.72
C ILE A 537 -25.10 9.00 -56.80
N THR A 538 -26.31 9.41 -56.45
CA THR A 538 -27.25 10.11 -57.30
C THR A 538 -27.37 11.60 -56.95
N GLU A 539 -27.93 12.42 -57.80
CA GLU A 539 -28.21 13.83 -57.46
C GLU A 539 -29.12 13.96 -56.22
N LEU A 540 -30.07 13.03 -56.07
CA LEU A 540 -30.96 13.00 -54.91
C LEU A 540 -30.22 12.71 -53.61
N THR A 541 -29.29 11.74 -53.61
CA THR A 541 -28.48 11.43 -52.41
C THR A 541 -27.52 12.56 -52.09
N LEU A 542 -26.95 13.25 -53.06
CA LEU A 542 -26.13 14.45 -52.87
C LEU A 542 -26.95 15.61 -52.29
N ALA A 543 -28.17 15.84 -52.79
CA ALA A 543 -29.05 16.87 -52.25
C ALA A 543 -29.45 16.58 -50.79
N SER A 544 -29.78 15.33 -50.47
CA SER A 544 -30.08 14.91 -49.09
C SER A 544 -28.87 15.07 -48.14
N ALA A 545 -27.68 14.71 -48.58
CA ALA A 545 -26.45 14.89 -47.84
C ALA A 545 -26.13 16.38 -47.58
N ALA A 546 -26.35 17.24 -48.61
CA ALA A 546 -26.16 18.68 -48.47
C ALA A 546 -27.13 19.29 -47.45
N GLU A 547 -28.42 18.91 -47.50
CA GLU A 547 -29.42 19.34 -46.53
C GLU A 547 -29.06 18.93 -45.09
N GLN A 548 -28.56 17.70 -44.88
CA GLN A 548 -28.15 17.24 -43.58
C GLN A 548 -26.94 18.04 -43.04
N ILE A 549 -25.95 18.33 -43.88
CA ILE A 549 -24.80 19.16 -43.47
C ILE A 549 -25.27 20.58 -43.08
N GLU A 550 -26.20 21.16 -43.86
CA GLU A 550 -26.74 22.48 -43.56
C GLU A 550 -27.53 22.51 -42.25
N ASN A 551 -28.37 21.50 -42.01
CA ASN A 551 -29.12 21.37 -40.76
C ASN A 551 -28.20 21.18 -39.57
N ALA A 552 -27.14 20.36 -39.69
CA ALA A 552 -26.12 20.20 -38.67
C ALA A 552 -25.40 21.52 -38.38
N ALA A 553 -25.06 22.31 -39.40
CA ALA A 553 -24.44 23.63 -39.25
C ALA A 553 -25.33 24.60 -38.47
N LYS A 554 -26.62 24.68 -38.80
CA LYS A 554 -27.62 25.50 -38.09
C LYS A 554 -27.74 25.10 -36.60
N PHE A 555 -27.80 23.80 -36.35
CA PHE A 555 -27.84 23.30 -34.98
C PHE A 555 -26.58 23.72 -34.20
N LYS A 556 -25.38 23.50 -34.75
CA LYS A 556 -24.11 23.89 -34.16
C LYS A 556 -24.04 25.38 -33.79
N GLU A 557 -24.49 26.25 -34.70
CA GLU A 557 -24.57 27.69 -34.43
C GLU A 557 -25.51 28.04 -33.28
N THR A 558 -26.65 27.31 -33.21
CA THR A 558 -27.65 27.54 -32.13
C THR A 558 -27.07 27.15 -30.79
N VAL A 559 -26.35 26.03 -30.72
CA VAL A 559 -25.75 25.52 -29.48
C VAL A 559 -24.58 26.41 -29.00
N LYS A 560 -23.70 26.83 -29.95
CA LYS A 560 -22.57 27.73 -29.63
C LYS A 560 -23.02 29.12 -29.18
N LYS A 561 -24.22 29.55 -29.46
CA LYS A 561 -24.80 30.85 -29.04
C LYS A 561 -25.54 30.78 -27.70
N ARG A 562 -25.72 29.58 -27.11
CA ARG A 562 -26.28 29.43 -25.75
C ARG A 562 -25.18 29.75 -24.76
N PRO A 563 -25.39 30.71 -23.80
CA PRO A 563 -24.40 31.15 -22.82
C PRO A 563 -24.02 30.03 -21.87
#